data_f0640bd609132ecab582782757b1c14d
#
_entry.id   f0640bd609132ecab582782757b1c14d
#
_cell.length_a   1.000
_cell.length_b   1.000
_cell.length_c   1.000
_cell.angle_alpha   90.00
_cell.angle_beta   90.00
_cell.angle_gamma   90.00
#
_symmetry.space_group_name_H-M   'P 1'
#
loop_
_entity.id
_entity.type
_entity.pdbx_description
1 polymer ?
#
loop_
_entity_poly.entity_id
_entity_poly.type
_entity_poly.pdbx_seq_one_letter_code
_entity_poly.pdbx_strand_id
1 'polypeptide(L)'
;MHLMESIKVLRALIFALLVGFGFYFTIIYAAIAETLVIGSSKNAIKIDKITVFDEPWALTFINQDELLVSTKKGKLWLVQKDGKKSLIEGIPEIAYGGQGGLGDILPHPKFSQNNLLYLSFVASKNNGRTRGAKVIRAKLENGKLINHQLVWEQLPHTRGRGHFSHRLAFGPEGSSHEGMLFISSGDRQIMHPAQTLDNNLGKIIRLHDDGRIPVDNPYSDMGFPANTIWTLGHRNVLGLSFAPDNELWANEMGPLHGDELNLIYKGENYGWPLVSEGNHYNGRHIPSHSTNDGFTPPVKYWVPTIAPSSLVFMPTTKDGSWSGNAVMTGLKSKAIFRLEIKNNKVIHQEKFYIGNRIRALTIGHDLTLWAIEDGGAGRLLKLILE
;
A
#
# COMPACT_ATOMS: atom_id res chain seq x y z
N MET A 1 39.70 49.10 43.46
CA MET A 1 38.30 48.98 42.93
C MET A 1 38.24 48.45 41.49
N HIS A 2 39.15 48.83 40.59
CA HIS A 2 39.17 48.33 39.19
C HIS A 2 39.52 46.86 39.03
N LEU A 3 40.27 46.22 39.91
CA LEU A 3 40.68 44.81 39.75
C LEU A 3 39.57 43.83 40.07
N MET A 4 38.62 44.18 40.94
CA MET A 4 37.47 43.30 41.29
C MET A 4 36.38 43.32 40.25
N GLU A 5 36.20 44.39 39.48
CA GLU A 5 35.24 44.45 38.38
C GLU A 5 35.70 43.63 37.16
N SER A 6 36.99 43.64 36.83
CA SER A 6 37.56 42.84 35.73
C SER A 6 37.42 41.33 35.95
N ILE A 7 37.50 40.86 37.21
CA ILE A 7 37.34 39.45 37.56
C ILE A 7 35.87 39.00 37.44
N LYS A 8 34.91 39.89 37.75
CA LYS A 8 33.49 39.62 37.61
C LYS A 8 33.06 39.48 36.12
N VAL A 9 33.56 40.35 35.24
CA VAL A 9 33.32 40.33 33.81
C VAL A 9 33.94 39.06 33.16
N LEU A 10 35.15 38.68 33.56
CA LEU A 10 35.79 37.48 33.05
C LEU A 10 35.07 36.19 33.48
N ARG A 11 34.54 36.12 34.72
CA ARG A 11 33.74 34.98 35.19
C ARG A 11 32.39 34.90 34.49
N ALA A 12 31.74 36.01 34.18
CA ALA A 12 30.48 36.03 33.42
C ALA A 12 30.68 35.58 31.96
N LEU A 13 31.80 35.96 31.31
CA LEU A 13 32.15 35.55 29.96
C LEU A 13 32.49 34.04 29.88
N ILE A 14 33.22 33.51 30.87
CA ILE A 14 33.52 32.05 30.91
C ILE A 14 32.25 31.23 31.18
N PHE A 15 31.34 31.72 32.03
CA PHE A 15 30.08 31.07 32.30
C PHE A 15 29.14 31.08 31.06
N ALA A 16 29.07 32.18 30.32
CA ALA A 16 28.32 32.29 29.09
C ALA A 16 28.87 31.39 27.96
N LEU A 17 30.22 31.25 27.88
CA LEU A 17 30.87 30.32 26.94
C LEU A 17 30.60 28.85 27.29
N LEU A 18 30.64 28.48 28.58
CA LEU A 18 30.36 27.11 29.02
C LEU A 18 28.87 26.71 28.86
N VAL A 19 27.95 27.63 29.09
CA VAL A 19 26.52 27.41 28.87
C VAL A 19 26.20 27.35 27.36
N GLY A 20 26.83 28.20 26.53
CA GLY A 20 26.69 28.16 25.08
C GLY A 20 27.22 26.85 24.46
N PHE A 21 28.36 26.35 24.90
CA PHE A 21 28.91 25.07 24.45
C PHE A 21 28.09 23.85 24.94
N GLY A 22 27.58 23.93 26.18
CA GLY A 22 26.69 22.88 26.73
C GLY A 22 25.37 22.78 25.97
N PHE A 23 24.79 23.90 25.53
CA PHE A 23 23.56 23.94 24.73
C PHE A 23 23.79 23.42 23.28
N TYR A 24 24.93 23.71 22.66
CA TYR A 24 25.28 23.20 21.35
C TYR A 24 25.53 21.67 21.37
N PHE A 25 26.15 21.14 22.40
CA PHE A 25 26.38 19.70 22.55
C PHE A 25 25.08 18.92 22.84
N THR A 26 24.14 19.50 23.59
CA THR A 26 22.83 18.84 23.86
C THR A 26 21.91 18.87 22.64
N ILE A 27 22.00 19.84 21.74
CA ILE A 27 21.19 19.87 20.49
C ILE A 27 21.72 18.88 19.47
N ILE A 28 23.03 18.60 19.43
CA ILE A 28 23.62 17.62 18.51
C ILE A 28 23.35 16.17 18.95
N TYR A 29 23.22 15.89 20.24
CA TYR A 29 22.93 14.55 20.74
C TYR A 29 21.44 14.14 20.75
N ALA A 30 20.52 15.08 20.56
CA ALA A 30 19.08 14.79 20.47
C ALA A 30 18.63 14.32 19.07
N ALA A 31 19.53 14.22 18.08
CA ALA A 31 19.16 14.10 16.68
C ALA A 31 19.32 12.71 16.05
N ILE A 32 19.82 11.68 16.73
CA ILE A 32 19.89 10.32 16.13
C ILE A 32 19.68 9.26 17.21
N ALA A 33 18.46 9.10 17.69
CA ALA A 33 18.06 7.82 18.27
C ALA A 33 17.64 6.91 17.10
N GLU A 34 18.59 6.19 16.55
CA GLU A 34 18.32 5.11 15.59
C GLU A 34 17.36 4.11 16.26
N THR A 35 16.21 3.88 15.63
CA THR A 35 15.25 2.91 16.18
C THR A 35 15.55 1.54 15.55
N LEU A 36 16.18 0.66 16.30
CA LEU A 36 16.38 -0.74 15.91
C LEU A 36 15.15 -1.55 16.35
N VAL A 37 14.56 -2.27 15.42
CA VAL A 37 13.44 -3.18 15.67
C VAL A 37 13.91 -4.62 15.41
N ILE A 38 13.83 -5.45 16.44
CA ILE A 38 14.17 -6.86 16.35
C ILE A 38 12.91 -7.66 15.99
N GLY A 39 13.01 -8.47 14.95
CA GLY A 39 11.97 -9.38 14.52
C GLY A 39 11.84 -10.60 15.45
N SER A 40 10.72 -11.30 15.31
CA SER A 40 10.43 -12.51 16.10
C SER A 40 11.45 -13.65 15.87
N SER A 41 12.19 -13.62 14.76
CA SER A 41 13.25 -14.57 14.40
C SER A 41 14.66 -13.96 14.52
N LYS A 42 14.79 -12.84 15.25
CA LYS A 42 16.05 -12.15 15.58
C LYS A 42 16.73 -11.38 14.44
N ASN A 43 16.17 -11.31 13.23
CA ASN A 43 16.62 -10.33 12.24
C ASN A 43 16.29 -8.92 12.73
N ALA A 44 17.03 -7.93 12.27
CA ALA A 44 16.84 -6.56 12.69
C ALA A 44 16.49 -5.64 11.51
N ILE A 45 15.71 -4.61 11.81
CA ILE A 45 15.42 -3.50 10.91
C ILE A 45 15.79 -2.20 11.62
N LYS A 46 16.72 -1.45 11.04
CA LYS A 46 17.01 -0.09 11.45
C LYS A 46 16.04 0.86 10.77
N ILE A 47 15.43 1.78 11.52
CA ILE A 47 14.41 2.70 11.03
C ILE A 47 14.91 4.13 11.08
N ASP A 48 14.99 4.75 9.89
CA ASP A 48 15.23 6.17 9.74
C ASP A 48 13.90 6.90 9.45
N LYS A 49 13.64 7.97 10.21
CA LYS A 49 12.45 8.81 10.03
C LYS A 49 12.79 9.95 9.08
N ILE A 50 12.10 10.00 7.92
CA ILE A 50 12.43 10.94 6.85
C ILE A 50 11.59 12.22 6.94
N THR A 51 10.26 12.10 6.89
CA THR A 51 9.33 13.24 6.96
C THR A 51 7.94 12.77 7.37
N VAL A 52 6.95 13.67 7.45
CA VAL A 52 5.60 13.39 7.96
C VAL A 52 4.54 13.87 6.97
N PHE A 53 3.43 13.15 6.88
CA PHE A 53 2.27 13.48 6.05
C PHE A 53 0.97 13.38 6.84
N ASP A 54 -0.05 14.11 6.40
CA ASP A 54 -1.40 14.02 6.93
C ASP A 54 -2.19 12.96 6.16
N GLU A 55 -2.51 11.85 6.81
CA GLU A 55 -3.19 10.67 6.29
C GLU A 55 -2.60 10.11 4.97
N PRO A 56 -1.29 9.75 4.94
CA PRO A 56 -0.70 9.16 3.74
C PRO A 56 -1.32 7.80 3.44
N TRP A 57 -1.40 7.44 2.14
CA TRP A 57 -2.06 6.22 1.71
C TRP A 57 -1.19 5.29 0.85
N ALA A 58 -0.45 5.83 -0.10
CA ALA A 58 0.47 5.06 -0.95
C ALA A 58 1.78 5.80 -1.16
N LEU A 59 2.82 5.04 -1.52
CA LEU A 59 4.11 5.56 -1.91
C LEU A 59 4.71 4.68 -3.02
N THR A 60 5.47 5.31 -3.92
CA THR A 60 6.18 4.62 -5.01
C THR A 60 7.35 5.45 -5.49
N PHE A 61 8.46 4.81 -5.87
CA PHE A 61 9.57 5.49 -6.53
C PHE A 61 9.27 5.75 -8.00
N ILE A 62 9.69 6.91 -8.52
CA ILE A 62 9.66 7.25 -9.94
C ILE A 62 11.06 7.27 -10.57
N ASN A 63 12.09 7.35 -9.74
CA ASN A 63 13.51 7.22 -10.11
C ASN A 63 14.31 6.85 -8.84
N GLN A 64 15.65 6.87 -8.95
CA GLN A 64 16.53 6.48 -7.84
C GLN A 64 16.42 7.36 -6.61
N ASP A 65 16.10 8.65 -6.76
CA ASP A 65 16.17 9.67 -5.69
C ASP A 65 14.83 10.24 -5.28
N GLU A 66 13.78 10.01 -6.08
CA GLU A 66 12.47 10.62 -5.88
C GLU A 66 11.36 9.59 -5.80
N LEU A 67 10.47 9.80 -4.85
CA LEU A 67 9.26 9.01 -4.65
C LEU A 67 8.02 9.90 -4.59
N LEU A 68 6.89 9.32 -4.94
CA LEU A 68 5.58 9.93 -4.80
C LEU A 68 4.91 9.42 -3.53
N VAL A 69 4.21 10.32 -2.83
CA VAL A 69 3.35 9.96 -1.69
C VAL A 69 1.97 10.58 -1.88
N SER A 70 0.93 9.73 -1.92
CA SER A 70 -0.47 10.18 -1.88
C SER A 70 -0.97 10.33 -0.46
N THR A 71 -1.88 11.29 -0.24
CA THR A 71 -2.62 11.40 1.02
C THR A 71 -4.11 11.28 0.76
N LYS A 72 -4.86 10.63 1.64
CA LYS A 72 -6.32 10.41 1.48
C LYS A 72 -7.09 11.70 1.20
N LYS A 73 -6.62 12.83 1.75
CA LYS A 73 -7.24 14.15 1.55
C LYS A 73 -7.02 14.75 0.16
N GLY A 74 -6.36 14.03 -0.76
CA GLY A 74 -6.21 14.43 -2.17
C GLY A 74 -4.95 15.21 -2.48
N LYS A 75 -3.90 15.14 -1.67
CA LYS A 75 -2.60 15.70 -2.03
C LYS A 75 -1.69 14.60 -2.55
N LEU A 76 -0.96 14.91 -3.60
CA LEU A 76 0.13 14.11 -4.14
C LEU A 76 1.44 14.87 -3.97
N TRP A 77 2.43 14.23 -3.34
CA TRP A 77 3.71 14.82 -3.04
C TRP A 77 4.81 14.15 -3.83
N LEU A 78 5.71 14.95 -4.42
CA LEU A 78 7.02 14.51 -4.84
C LEU A 78 7.97 14.69 -3.65
N VAL A 79 8.69 13.64 -3.31
CA VAL A 79 9.53 13.58 -2.10
C VAL A 79 10.92 13.11 -2.48
N GLN A 80 11.94 13.85 -2.07
CA GLN A 80 13.35 13.45 -2.18
C GLN A 80 13.76 12.56 -1.00
N LYS A 81 14.77 11.72 -1.17
CA LYS A 81 15.27 10.82 -0.11
C LYS A 81 15.71 11.56 1.17
N ASP A 82 16.05 12.84 1.08
CA ASP A 82 16.38 13.71 2.22
C ASP A 82 15.15 14.29 2.94
N GLY A 83 13.94 14.00 2.46
CA GLY A 83 12.67 14.41 3.03
C GLY A 83 12.13 15.74 2.52
N LYS A 84 12.83 16.44 1.62
CA LYS A 84 12.27 17.60 0.92
C LYS A 84 11.08 17.15 0.07
N LYS A 85 10.01 17.93 0.10
CA LYS A 85 8.77 17.60 -0.59
C LYS A 85 8.16 18.80 -1.27
N SER A 86 7.61 18.57 -2.47
CA SER A 86 6.84 19.54 -3.25
C SER A 86 5.48 18.95 -3.63
N LEU A 87 4.47 19.81 -3.76
CA LEU A 87 3.13 19.39 -4.13
C LEU A 87 3.05 19.20 -5.64
N ILE A 88 2.44 18.10 -6.08
CA ILE A 88 2.05 17.88 -7.46
C ILE A 88 0.62 18.38 -7.65
N GLU A 89 0.43 19.23 -8.64
CA GLU A 89 -0.87 19.78 -9.02
C GLU A 89 -1.65 18.88 -9.97
N GLY A 90 -2.92 19.22 -10.23
CA GLY A 90 -3.75 18.53 -11.22
C GLY A 90 -4.38 17.24 -10.72
N ILE A 91 -4.52 17.05 -9.42
CA ILE A 91 -5.28 15.94 -8.84
C ILE A 91 -6.77 16.15 -9.15
N PRO A 92 -7.51 15.12 -9.61
CA PRO A 92 -8.94 15.23 -9.84
C PRO A 92 -9.71 15.47 -8.53
N GLU A 93 -10.96 15.91 -8.64
CA GLU A 93 -11.86 15.99 -7.49
C GLU A 93 -12.05 14.61 -6.86
N ILE A 94 -11.86 14.51 -5.55
CA ILE A 94 -11.97 13.27 -4.79
C ILE A 94 -13.08 13.33 -3.75
N ALA A 95 -13.72 12.19 -3.49
CA ALA A 95 -14.69 12.03 -2.40
C ALA A 95 -14.00 11.48 -1.14
N TYR A 96 -13.41 12.38 -0.36
CA TYR A 96 -12.76 12.03 0.91
C TYR A 96 -13.77 11.58 1.98
N GLY A 97 -13.38 10.62 2.81
CA GLY A 97 -14.08 10.21 4.03
C GLY A 97 -14.21 8.69 4.20
N GLY A 98 -14.21 8.24 5.45
CA GLY A 98 -14.14 6.83 5.79
C GLY A 98 -12.85 6.19 5.28
N GLN A 99 -12.96 5.14 4.47
CA GLN A 99 -11.81 4.51 3.80
C GLN A 99 -11.51 5.13 2.42
N GLY A 100 -12.35 6.05 1.95
CA GLY A 100 -12.19 6.68 0.63
C GLY A 100 -11.37 7.96 0.65
N GLY A 101 -10.82 8.30 -0.50
CA GLY A 101 -9.96 9.45 -0.75
C GLY A 101 -9.10 9.23 -1.99
N LEU A 102 -7.97 9.94 -2.09
CA LEU A 102 -6.91 9.60 -3.02
C LEU A 102 -6.22 8.33 -2.51
N GLY A 103 -5.99 7.38 -3.40
CA GLY A 103 -5.49 6.06 -3.07
C GLY A 103 -4.14 5.77 -3.68
N ASP A 104 -4.07 4.71 -4.49
CA ASP A 104 -2.82 4.19 -5.04
C ASP A 104 -2.24 5.06 -6.14
N ILE A 105 -0.93 4.99 -6.26
CA ILE A 105 -0.15 5.65 -7.31
C ILE A 105 0.78 4.59 -7.89
N LEU A 106 0.75 4.44 -9.20
CA LEU A 106 1.58 3.48 -9.89
C LEU A 106 2.20 4.13 -11.14
N PRO A 107 3.52 4.23 -11.25
CA PRO A 107 4.17 4.62 -12.49
C PRO A 107 3.95 3.55 -13.57
N HIS A 108 3.75 3.98 -14.81
CA HIS A 108 3.78 3.07 -15.95
C HIS A 108 5.15 2.34 -16.00
N PRO A 109 5.24 1.06 -16.41
CA PRO A 109 6.53 0.35 -16.49
C PRO A 109 7.59 1.10 -17.32
N LYS A 110 7.17 1.87 -18.33
CA LYS A 110 8.05 2.75 -19.15
C LYS A 110 7.95 4.23 -18.72
N PHE A 111 7.81 4.50 -17.41
CA PHE A 111 7.62 5.86 -16.89
C PHE A 111 8.75 6.82 -17.31
N SER A 112 10.00 6.39 -17.31
CA SER A 112 11.15 7.19 -17.73
C SER A 112 11.07 7.67 -19.20
N GLN A 113 10.24 7.03 -20.03
CA GLN A 113 10.04 7.38 -21.43
C GLN A 113 8.77 8.19 -21.67
N ASN A 114 7.70 7.91 -20.91
CA ASN A 114 6.36 8.43 -21.19
C ASN A 114 5.79 9.34 -20.10
N ASN A 115 6.39 9.37 -18.91
CA ASN A 115 5.94 10.11 -17.74
C ASN A 115 4.49 9.79 -17.30
N LEU A 116 3.94 8.61 -17.65
CA LEU A 116 2.58 8.23 -17.31
C LEU A 116 2.49 7.70 -15.87
N LEU A 117 1.54 8.24 -15.13
CA LEU A 117 1.16 7.80 -13.79
C LEU A 117 -0.29 7.31 -13.79
N TYR A 118 -0.54 6.28 -13.01
CA TYR A 118 -1.89 5.81 -12.69
C TYR A 118 -2.23 6.20 -11.26
N LEU A 119 -3.42 6.78 -11.10
CA LEU A 119 -3.94 7.17 -9.80
C LEU A 119 -5.29 6.52 -9.59
N SER A 120 -5.46 5.91 -8.44
CA SER A 120 -6.77 5.47 -7.97
C SER A 120 -7.32 6.45 -6.94
N PHE A 121 -8.62 6.70 -6.99
CA PHE A 121 -9.28 7.59 -6.04
C PHE A 121 -10.77 7.27 -5.95
N VAL A 122 -11.41 7.74 -4.89
CA VAL A 122 -12.85 7.63 -4.73
C VAL A 122 -13.53 8.86 -5.29
N ALA A 123 -14.49 8.65 -6.18
CA ALA A 123 -15.37 9.67 -6.72
C ALA A 123 -16.79 9.52 -6.16
N SER A 124 -17.55 10.62 -6.14
CA SER A 124 -18.96 10.62 -5.74
C SER A 124 -19.88 10.92 -6.92
N LYS A 125 -21.08 10.37 -6.87
CA LYS A 125 -22.22 10.66 -7.77
C LYS A 125 -23.47 10.97 -6.96
N ASN A 126 -24.52 11.41 -7.65
CA ASN A 126 -25.83 11.68 -7.04
C ASN A 126 -25.73 12.66 -5.84
N ASN A 127 -25.08 13.82 -6.05
CA ASN A 127 -24.85 14.84 -5.02
C ASN A 127 -24.18 14.28 -3.76
N GLY A 128 -23.13 13.45 -3.93
CA GLY A 128 -22.36 12.86 -2.84
C GLY A 128 -23.00 11.67 -2.14
N ARG A 129 -24.17 11.21 -2.59
CA ARG A 129 -24.91 10.10 -1.94
C ARG A 129 -24.30 8.74 -2.22
N THR A 130 -23.73 8.54 -3.41
CA THR A 130 -23.07 7.28 -3.81
C THR A 130 -21.61 7.51 -4.16
N ARG A 131 -20.79 6.49 -3.96
CA ARG A 131 -19.34 6.52 -4.17
C ARG A 131 -18.87 5.25 -4.84
N GLY A 132 -17.81 5.37 -5.64
CA GLY A 132 -17.07 4.27 -6.24
C GLY A 132 -15.63 4.69 -6.49
N ALA A 133 -14.73 3.73 -6.53
CA ALA A 133 -13.35 3.98 -6.92
C ALA A 133 -13.25 4.23 -8.43
N LYS A 134 -12.26 5.04 -8.82
CA LYS A 134 -11.85 5.27 -10.20
C LYS A 134 -10.36 5.11 -10.32
N VAL A 135 -9.92 4.74 -11.50
CA VAL A 135 -8.52 4.76 -11.91
C VAL A 135 -8.40 5.63 -13.15
N ILE A 136 -7.51 6.60 -13.09
CA ILE A 136 -7.09 7.39 -14.25
C ILE A 136 -5.63 7.15 -14.54
N ARG A 137 -5.23 7.39 -15.79
CA ARG A 137 -3.83 7.66 -16.14
C ARG A 137 -3.68 9.13 -16.53
N ALA A 138 -2.55 9.71 -16.20
CA ALA A 138 -2.21 11.10 -16.50
C ALA A 138 -0.70 11.24 -16.73
N LYS A 139 -0.28 12.27 -17.44
CA LYS A 139 1.13 12.58 -17.66
C LYS A 139 1.63 13.52 -16.58
N LEU A 140 2.75 13.20 -15.96
CA LEU A 140 3.44 14.09 -15.02
C LEU A 140 4.40 15.00 -15.79
N GLU A 141 4.10 16.29 -15.85
CA GLU A 141 4.96 17.30 -16.47
C GLU A 141 5.09 18.53 -15.57
N ASN A 142 6.32 18.97 -15.30
CA ASN A 142 6.63 20.18 -14.53
C ASN A 142 5.89 20.26 -13.18
N GLY A 143 5.79 19.15 -12.45
CA GLY A 143 5.10 19.09 -11.16
C GLY A 143 3.57 19.10 -11.25
N LYS A 144 3.00 18.81 -12.41
CA LYS A 144 1.56 18.79 -12.64
C LYS A 144 1.10 17.55 -13.42
N LEU A 145 -0.06 17.01 -13.06
CA LEU A 145 -0.73 15.97 -13.83
C LEU A 145 -1.60 16.62 -14.91
N ILE A 146 -1.39 16.21 -16.15
CA ILE A 146 -2.12 16.67 -17.33
C ILE A 146 -2.64 15.48 -18.14
N ASN A 147 -3.52 15.73 -19.11
CA ASN A 147 -4.07 14.73 -20.04
C ASN A 147 -4.70 13.52 -19.31
N HIS A 148 -5.59 13.81 -18.37
CA HIS A 148 -6.30 12.78 -17.62
C HIS A 148 -7.14 11.90 -18.54
N GLN A 149 -6.98 10.58 -18.43
CA GLN A 149 -7.79 9.58 -19.11
C GLN A 149 -8.35 8.61 -18.09
N LEU A 150 -9.67 8.37 -18.14
CA LEU A 150 -10.31 7.32 -17.33
C LEU A 150 -9.88 5.94 -17.85
N VAL A 151 -9.38 5.11 -16.96
CA VAL A 151 -8.98 3.71 -17.25
C VAL A 151 -10.03 2.74 -16.73
N TRP A 152 -10.56 2.99 -15.53
CA TRP A 152 -11.54 2.11 -14.90
C TRP A 152 -12.41 2.86 -13.88
N GLU A 153 -13.62 2.34 -13.68
CA GLU A 153 -14.55 2.81 -12.65
C GLU A 153 -15.23 1.64 -11.95
N GLN A 154 -15.29 1.70 -10.62
CA GLN A 154 -16.00 0.74 -9.78
C GLN A 154 -17.50 0.92 -9.93
N LEU A 155 -18.20 -0.11 -10.41
CA LEU A 155 -19.64 -0.08 -10.71
C LEU A 155 -20.38 -1.26 -10.04
N PRO A 156 -21.58 -0.98 -9.52
CA PRO A 156 -22.23 0.31 -9.39
C PRO A 156 -21.61 1.20 -8.29
N HIS A 157 -21.77 2.51 -8.39
CA HIS A 157 -21.51 3.40 -7.25
C HIS A 157 -22.54 3.12 -6.17
N THR A 158 -22.10 2.93 -4.92
CA THR A 158 -22.95 2.53 -3.81
C THR A 158 -22.92 3.55 -2.67
N ARG A 159 -23.88 3.46 -1.75
CA ARG A 159 -23.81 4.17 -0.48
C ARG A 159 -22.67 3.59 0.39
N GLY A 160 -22.29 4.35 1.41
CA GLY A 160 -21.23 3.93 2.34
C GLY A 160 -19.85 4.43 1.95
N ARG A 161 -18.89 4.28 2.87
CA ARG A 161 -17.55 4.84 2.78
C ARG A 161 -16.46 3.81 3.08
N GLY A 162 -16.74 2.52 2.90
CA GLY A 162 -15.80 1.43 3.17
C GLY A 162 -15.57 0.51 1.98
N HIS A 163 -14.55 -0.33 2.08
CA HIS A 163 -14.13 -1.38 1.16
C HIS A 163 -14.06 -0.93 -0.31
N PHE A 164 -13.26 0.08 -0.57
CA PHE A 164 -12.99 0.51 -1.95
C PHE A 164 -11.91 -0.33 -2.60
N SER A 165 -10.96 -0.87 -1.82
CA SER A 165 -9.73 -1.52 -2.29
C SER A 165 -8.88 -0.59 -3.15
N HIS A 166 -8.99 -0.66 -4.46
CA HIS A 166 -8.38 0.13 -5.53
C HIS A 166 -6.83 0.17 -5.52
N ARG A 167 -6.18 -0.96 -5.15
CA ARG A 167 -4.75 -1.18 -5.38
C ARG A 167 -4.48 -1.51 -6.84
N LEU A 168 -3.30 -1.12 -7.31
CA LEU A 168 -2.86 -1.24 -8.69
C LEU A 168 -1.60 -2.08 -8.77
N ALA A 169 -1.49 -2.93 -9.79
CA ALA A 169 -0.27 -3.64 -10.12
C ALA A 169 -0.14 -3.81 -11.63
N PHE A 170 1.05 -3.55 -12.21
CA PHE A 170 1.35 -3.93 -13.57
C PHE A 170 1.92 -5.33 -13.65
N GLY A 171 1.54 -6.06 -14.69
CA GLY A 171 2.19 -7.31 -15.06
C GLY A 171 3.67 -7.07 -15.38
N PRO A 172 4.58 -7.92 -14.85
CA PRO A 172 6.01 -7.76 -15.06
C PRO A 172 6.41 -7.86 -16.54
N GLU A 173 7.47 -7.15 -16.91
CA GLU A 173 8.09 -7.24 -18.23
C GLU A 173 8.53 -8.69 -18.50
N GLY A 174 8.31 -9.18 -19.72
CA GLY A 174 8.61 -10.56 -20.15
C GLY A 174 7.65 -11.64 -19.62
N SER A 175 6.63 -11.28 -18.80
CA SER A 175 5.60 -12.21 -18.37
C SER A 175 4.42 -12.26 -19.34
N SER A 176 3.55 -13.27 -19.19
CA SER A 176 2.26 -13.35 -19.93
C SER A 176 1.30 -12.19 -19.60
N HIS A 177 1.64 -11.40 -18.61
CA HIS A 177 0.86 -10.25 -18.12
C HIS A 177 1.50 -8.91 -18.45
N GLU A 178 2.59 -8.88 -19.25
CA GLU A 178 3.25 -7.63 -19.62
C GLU A 178 2.27 -6.63 -20.24
N GLY A 179 2.32 -5.38 -19.76
CA GLY A 179 1.44 -4.30 -20.19
C GLY A 179 0.01 -4.39 -19.68
N MET A 180 -0.33 -5.38 -18.86
CA MET A 180 -1.63 -5.49 -18.24
C MET A 180 -1.66 -4.80 -16.88
N LEU A 181 -2.72 -4.03 -16.63
CA LEU A 181 -3.00 -3.38 -15.36
C LEU A 181 -4.01 -4.22 -14.57
N PHE A 182 -3.65 -4.60 -13.37
CA PHE A 182 -4.52 -5.25 -12.41
C PHE A 182 -5.01 -4.24 -11.37
N ILE A 183 -6.31 -4.29 -11.04
CA ILE A 183 -6.97 -3.36 -10.15
C ILE A 183 -7.80 -4.15 -9.15
N SER A 184 -7.57 -3.96 -7.85
CA SER A 184 -8.44 -4.54 -6.84
C SER A 184 -9.70 -3.69 -6.64
N SER A 185 -10.85 -4.32 -6.50
CA SER A 185 -12.15 -3.70 -6.28
C SER A 185 -12.85 -4.33 -5.09
N GLY A 186 -13.10 -3.57 -4.04
CA GLY A 186 -13.73 -4.08 -2.83
C GLY A 186 -15.24 -4.30 -2.96
N ASP A 187 -15.81 -5.10 -2.06
CA ASP A 187 -17.23 -5.46 -2.02
C ASP A 187 -18.17 -4.32 -1.59
N ARG A 188 -17.60 -3.15 -1.22
CA ARG A 188 -18.31 -1.96 -0.75
C ARG A 188 -19.18 -2.22 0.48
N GLN A 189 -18.85 -3.25 1.27
CA GLN A 189 -19.59 -3.73 2.45
C GLN A 189 -21.01 -4.25 2.12
N ILE A 190 -21.25 -4.62 0.86
CA ILE A 190 -22.55 -5.18 0.41
C ILE A 190 -22.51 -6.70 0.39
N MET A 191 -21.30 -7.31 0.35
CA MET A 191 -21.04 -8.75 0.39
C MET A 191 -21.47 -9.49 -0.89
N HIS A 192 -22.76 -9.73 -1.09
CA HIS A 192 -23.28 -10.57 -2.18
C HIS A 192 -22.76 -10.23 -3.59
N PRO A 193 -22.56 -8.95 -4.00
CA PRO A 193 -22.01 -8.63 -5.30
C PRO A 193 -20.63 -9.25 -5.60
N ALA A 194 -19.87 -9.64 -4.55
CA ALA A 194 -18.60 -10.34 -4.74
C ALA A 194 -18.74 -11.67 -5.51
N GLN A 195 -19.93 -12.29 -5.49
CA GLN A 195 -20.21 -13.58 -6.11
C GLN A 195 -20.89 -13.50 -7.50
N THR A 196 -21.26 -12.31 -7.98
CA THR A 196 -21.97 -12.15 -9.24
C THR A 196 -21.12 -11.43 -10.29
N LEU A 197 -21.36 -11.63 -11.57
CA LEU A 197 -20.58 -11.07 -12.68
C LEU A 197 -21.21 -9.82 -13.33
N ASP A 198 -22.39 -9.42 -12.88
CA ASP A 198 -23.13 -8.25 -13.36
C ASP A 198 -22.63 -6.91 -12.79
N ASN A 199 -21.57 -6.96 -11.99
CA ASN A 199 -20.92 -5.81 -11.33
C ASN A 199 -19.42 -6.07 -11.16
N ASN A 200 -18.66 -5.05 -10.79
CA ASN A 200 -17.22 -5.22 -10.51
C ASN A 200 -16.84 -5.00 -9.03
N LEU A 201 -17.77 -5.26 -8.09
CA LEU A 201 -17.52 -5.21 -6.65
C LEU A 201 -17.01 -6.54 -6.12
N GLY A 202 -16.00 -6.52 -5.25
CA GLY A 202 -15.37 -7.74 -4.71
C GLY A 202 -14.62 -8.54 -5.78
N LYS A 203 -13.83 -7.89 -6.60
CA LYS A 203 -13.15 -8.44 -7.78
C LYS A 203 -11.67 -8.02 -7.83
N ILE A 204 -10.89 -8.77 -8.58
CA ILE A 204 -9.68 -8.26 -9.23
C ILE A 204 -10.00 -8.09 -10.72
N ILE A 205 -9.69 -6.94 -11.26
CA ILE A 205 -9.93 -6.51 -12.63
C ILE A 205 -8.62 -6.60 -13.40
N ARG A 206 -8.64 -6.99 -14.69
CA ARG A 206 -7.48 -6.95 -15.58
C ARG A 206 -7.85 -6.21 -16.86
N LEU A 207 -7.04 -5.20 -17.19
CA LEU A 207 -7.21 -4.35 -18.37
C LEU A 207 -5.85 -4.13 -19.05
N HIS A 208 -5.86 -3.66 -20.29
CA HIS A 208 -4.70 -3.00 -20.86
C HIS A 208 -4.40 -1.69 -20.11
N ASP A 209 -3.21 -1.16 -20.26
CA ASP A 209 -2.74 0.08 -19.66
C ASP A 209 -3.61 1.31 -19.99
N ASP A 210 -4.34 1.27 -21.13
CA ASP A 210 -5.24 2.32 -21.59
C ASP A 210 -6.73 2.10 -21.25
N GLY A 211 -7.04 1.02 -20.55
CA GLY A 211 -8.41 0.64 -20.15
C GLY A 211 -9.14 -0.26 -21.16
N ARG A 212 -8.54 -0.60 -22.30
CA ARG A 212 -9.10 -1.61 -23.21
C ARG A 212 -9.18 -2.97 -22.51
N ILE A 213 -10.18 -3.77 -22.89
CA ILE A 213 -10.45 -5.06 -22.27
C ILE A 213 -9.66 -6.14 -23.02
N PRO A 214 -8.82 -6.94 -22.33
CA PRO A 214 -8.13 -8.08 -22.95
C PRO A 214 -9.09 -9.16 -23.38
N VAL A 215 -8.89 -9.67 -24.60
CA VAL A 215 -9.76 -10.73 -25.18
C VAL A 215 -9.61 -12.09 -24.52
N ASP A 216 -8.53 -12.28 -23.79
CA ASP A 216 -8.21 -13.51 -23.04
C ASP A 216 -8.58 -13.45 -21.56
N ASN A 217 -9.37 -12.46 -21.11
CA ASN A 217 -9.95 -12.46 -19.77
C ASN A 217 -10.91 -13.66 -19.61
N PRO A 218 -11.06 -14.21 -18.38
CA PRO A 218 -11.84 -15.44 -18.16
C PRO A 218 -13.31 -15.35 -18.56
N TYR A 219 -13.88 -14.15 -18.56
CA TYR A 219 -15.31 -13.90 -18.87
C TYR A 219 -15.45 -12.95 -20.09
N SER A 220 -14.54 -13.03 -21.05
CA SER A 220 -14.43 -12.10 -22.19
C SER A 220 -15.67 -12.07 -23.10
N ASP A 221 -16.41 -13.17 -23.18
CA ASP A 221 -17.63 -13.35 -23.99
C ASP A 221 -18.93 -12.93 -23.28
N MET A 222 -18.86 -12.61 -21.97
CA MET A 222 -20.05 -12.32 -21.16
C MET A 222 -20.47 -10.84 -21.17
N GLY A 223 -19.77 -9.98 -21.94
CA GLY A 223 -20.05 -8.55 -21.99
C GLY A 223 -19.61 -7.79 -20.74
N PHE A 224 -19.84 -6.45 -20.75
CA PHE A 224 -19.45 -5.56 -19.65
C PHE A 224 -20.47 -5.66 -18.48
N PRO A 225 -20.01 -5.70 -17.21
CA PRO A 225 -18.63 -5.58 -16.74
C PRO A 225 -17.88 -6.90 -16.59
N ALA A 226 -18.52 -8.05 -16.81
CA ALA A 226 -17.93 -9.38 -16.60
C ALA A 226 -16.60 -9.54 -17.34
N ASN A 227 -16.52 -9.07 -18.58
CA ASN A 227 -15.32 -9.18 -19.43
C ASN A 227 -14.10 -8.41 -18.92
N THR A 228 -14.22 -7.60 -17.86
CA THR A 228 -13.11 -6.94 -17.19
C THR A 228 -12.55 -7.72 -16.00
N ILE A 229 -13.30 -8.73 -15.54
CA ILE A 229 -13.03 -9.45 -14.29
C ILE A 229 -11.93 -10.50 -14.51
N TRP A 230 -10.93 -10.51 -13.64
CA TRP A 230 -9.90 -11.52 -13.55
C TRP A 230 -10.25 -12.60 -12.51
N THR A 231 -10.69 -12.19 -11.31
CA THR A 231 -11.14 -13.09 -10.23
C THR A 231 -12.30 -12.47 -9.47
N LEU A 232 -13.04 -13.30 -8.73
CA LEU A 232 -14.19 -12.86 -7.93
C LEU A 232 -14.13 -13.45 -6.50
N GLY A 233 -15.09 -13.07 -5.66
CA GLY A 233 -15.17 -13.58 -4.29
C GLY A 233 -14.19 -12.91 -3.32
N HIS A 234 -13.84 -11.64 -3.54
CA HIS A 234 -12.99 -10.85 -2.67
C HIS A 234 -13.79 -9.90 -1.79
N ARG A 235 -13.26 -9.63 -0.58
CA ARG A 235 -13.86 -8.67 0.34
C ARG A 235 -13.24 -7.28 0.22
N ASN A 236 -11.97 -7.13 0.56
CA ASN A 236 -11.27 -5.84 0.58
C ASN A 236 -9.76 -6.04 0.44
N VAL A 237 -9.32 -6.25 -0.77
CA VAL A 237 -7.91 -6.45 -1.14
C VAL A 237 -7.15 -5.13 -1.02
N LEU A 238 -6.19 -5.04 -0.11
CA LEU A 238 -5.38 -3.85 0.15
C LEU A 238 -3.89 -4.00 -0.15
N GLY A 239 -3.43 -5.20 -0.50
CA GLY A 239 -2.14 -5.45 -1.11
C GLY A 239 -2.32 -6.26 -2.37
N LEU A 240 -1.65 -5.86 -3.46
CA LEU A 240 -1.68 -6.53 -4.76
C LEU A 240 -0.29 -6.39 -5.37
N SER A 241 0.38 -7.49 -5.65
CA SER A 241 1.77 -7.48 -6.12
C SER A 241 2.12 -8.75 -6.86
N PHE A 242 2.96 -8.62 -7.89
CA PHE A 242 3.59 -9.75 -8.53
C PHE A 242 4.82 -10.19 -7.74
N ALA A 243 4.98 -11.50 -7.59
CA ALA A 243 6.20 -12.12 -7.07
C ALA A 243 7.28 -12.22 -8.17
N PRO A 244 8.55 -12.51 -7.82
CA PRO A 244 9.63 -12.65 -8.79
C PRO A 244 9.45 -13.79 -9.81
N ASP A 245 8.58 -14.74 -9.54
CA ASP A 245 8.19 -15.82 -10.46
C ASP A 245 7.02 -15.45 -11.39
N ASN A 246 6.62 -14.17 -11.38
CA ASN A 246 5.50 -13.59 -12.13
C ASN A 246 4.09 -14.03 -11.68
N GLU A 247 3.96 -14.68 -10.54
CA GLU A 247 2.67 -14.99 -9.96
C GLU A 247 2.07 -13.77 -9.25
N LEU A 248 0.77 -13.55 -9.41
CA LEU A 248 0.05 -12.45 -8.76
C LEU A 248 -0.43 -12.88 -7.37
N TRP A 249 -0.15 -12.05 -6.38
CA TRP A 249 -0.54 -12.25 -5.00
C TRP A 249 -1.36 -11.08 -4.48
N ALA A 250 -2.30 -11.39 -3.58
CA ALA A 250 -3.12 -10.39 -2.92
C ALA A 250 -3.20 -10.65 -1.43
N ASN A 251 -3.23 -9.60 -0.61
CA ASN A 251 -3.71 -9.71 0.76
C ASN A 251 -5.01 -8.95 0.95
N GLU A 252 -5.88 -9.48 1.78
CA GLU A 252 -7.16 -8.84 2.05
C GLU A 252 -7.59 -8.94 3.51
N MET A 253 -8.41 -7.97 3.92
CA MET A 253 -8.99 -7.94 5.25
C MET A 253 -10.20 -8.86 5.30
N GLY A 254 -10.17 -9.82 6.21
CA GLY A 254 -11.32 -10.61 6.61
C GLY A 254 -12.38 -9.81 7.38
N PRO A 255 -13.49 -10.45 7.78
CA PRO A 255 -14.51 -9.80 8.60
C PRO A 255 -14.03 -9.60 10.06
N LEU A 256 -14.55 -10.31 11.06
CA LEU A 256 -14.09 -10.15 12.44
C LEU A 256 -12.64 -10.63 12.63
N HIS A 257 -12.23 -11.65 11.89
CA HIS A 257 -10.89 -12.25 11.80
C HIS A 257 -10.71 -12.79 10.38
N GLY A 258 -9.72 -13.69 10.17
CA GLY A 258 -9.55 -14.38 8.90
C GLY A 258 -9.07 -13.44 7.79
N ASP A 259 -8.12 -12.56 8.09
CA ASP A 259 -7.39 -11.84 7.05
C ASP A 259 -6.60 -12.85 6.23
N GLU A 260 -6.41 -12.61 4.93
CA GLU A 260 -5.92 -13.61 3.99
C GLU A 260 -4.72 -13.13 3.17
N LEU A 261 -3.87 -14.08 2.80
CA LEU A 261 -2.91 -13.98 1.71
C LEU A 261 -3.27 -15.01 0.65
N ASN A 262 -3.56 -14.53 -0.54
CA ASN A 262 -4.08 -15.29 -1.65
C ASN A 262 -3.10 -15.29 -2.83
N LEU A 263 -2.87 -16.46 -3.44
CA LEU A 263 -2.26 -16.58 -4.75
C LEU A 263 -3.39 -16.48 -5.80
N ILE A 264 -3.25 -15.59 -6.76
CA ILE A 264 -4.34 -15.16 -7.64
C ILE A 264 -4.27 -15.88 -8.98
N TYR A 265 -5.20 -16.81 -9.21
CA TYR A 265 -5.33 -17.56 -10.45
C TYR A 265 -6.48 -17.03 -11.33
N LYS A 266 -6.30 -17.10 -12.64
CA LYS A 266 -7.28 -16.66 -13.64
C LYS A 266 -8.63 -17.38 -13.47
N GLY A 267 -9.71 -16.60 -13.34
CA GLY A 267 -11.08 -17.11 -13.30
C GLY A 267 -11.55 -17.66 -11.97
N GLU A 268 -10.65 -17.72 -10.97
CA GLU A 268 -10.96 -18.33 -9.67
C GLU A 268 -11.89 -17.45 -8.81
N ASN A 269 -12.64 -18.16 -7.93
CA ASN A 269 -13.52 -17.57 -6.94
C ASN A 269 -12.97 -17.81 -5.52
N TYR A 270 -12.67 -16.74 -4.78
CA TYR A 270 -12.07 -16.76 -3.44
C TYR A 270 -13.09 -16.84 -2.29
N GLY A 271 -14.35 -17.03 -2.61
CA GLY A 271 -15.39 -17.50 -1.70
C GLY A 271 -16.14 -16.44 -0.89
N TRP A 272 -15.60 -15.23 -0.70
CA TRP A 272 -16.31 -14.18 0.05
C TRP A 272 -17.67 -13.84 -0.60
N PRO A 273 -18.79 -13.75 0.15
CA PRO A 273 -18.96 -13.92 1.60
C PRO A 273 -19.50 -15.31 2.00
N LEU A 274 -19.41 -16.30 1.15
CA LEU A 274 -19.99 -17.64 1.38
C LEU A 274 -19.10 -18.48 2.28
N VAL A 275 -17.77 -18.32 2.16
CA VAL A 275 -16.76 -18.93 3.02
C VAL A 275 -15.76 -17.86 3.48
N SER A 276 -15.16 -18.04 4.66
CA SER A 276 -14.12 -17.19 5.22
C SER A 276 -13.54 -17.84 6.48
N GLU A 277 -12.27 -17.59 6.77
CA GLU A 277 -11.62 -18.00 8.05
C GLU A 277 -11.96 -17.07 9.22
N GLY A 278 -12.90 -16.13 9.01
CA GLY A 278 -13.45 -15.23 10.03
C GLY A 278 -14.97 -15.27 10.08
N ASN A 279 -15.55 -14.67 11.10
CA ASN A 279 -17.00 -14.60 11.31
C ASN A 279 -17.53 -13.18 11.06
N HIS A 280 -18.83 -13.01 10.92
CA HIS A 280 -19.44 -11.69 10.89
C HIS A 280 -19.19 -10.91 12.19
N TYR A 281 -19.12 -9.57 12.13
CA TYR A 281 -18.93 -8.73 13.30
C TYR A 281 -19.99 -8.87 14.38
N ASN A 282 -21.18 -9.35 14.04
CA ASN A 282 -22.25 -9.67 14.99
C ASN A 282 -22.14 -11.09 15.58
N GLY A 283 -21.04 -11.80 15.33
CA GLY A 283 -20.78 -13.15 15.80
C GLY A 283 -21.43 -14.28 14.97
N ARG A 284 -22.24 -13.95 13.94
CA ARG A 284 -22.80 -14.99 13.06
C ARG A 284 -21.67 -15.70 12.31
N HIS A 285 -21.75 -17.03 12.31
CA HIS A 285 -20.76 -17.90 11.68
C HIS A 285 -20.78 -17.76 10.16
N ILE A 286 -19.58 -17.77 9.56
CA ILE A 286 -19.33 -17.96 8.14
C ILE A 286 -18.57 -19.29 8.03
N PRO A 287 -18.98 -20.24 7.17
CA PRO A 287 -18.24 -21.49 6.98
C PRO A 287 -16.76 -21.21 6.59
N SER A 288 -15.85 -21.98 7.16
CA SER A 288 -14.44 -21.97 6.70
C SER A 288 -14.30 -22.69 5.37
N HIS A 289 -13.22 -22.42 4.65
CA HIS A 289 -12.86 -23.18 3.46
C HIS A 289 -12.75 -24.66 3.76
N SER A 290 -13.26 -25.49 2.88
CA SER A 290 -13.22 -26.94 2.97
C SER A 290 -12.80 -27.58 1.64
N THR A 291 -12.37 -28.82 1.68
CA THR A 291 -12.02 -29.55 0.46
C THR A 291 -13.24 -29.68 -0.45
N ASN A 292 -13.11 -29.25 -1.71
CA ASN A 292 -14.16 -29.33 -2.74
C ASN A 292 -15.38 -28.42 -2.49
N ASP A 293 -15.24 -27.31 -1.77
CA ASP A 293 -16.31 -26.32 -1.63
C ASP A 293 -16.54 -25.45 -2.88
N GLY A 294 -15.67 -25.60 -3.89
CA GLY A 294 -15.73 -24.84 -5.16
C GLY A 294 -15.07 -23.46 -5.09
N PHE A 295 -14.34 -23.17 -4.02
CA PHE A 295 -13.61 -21.93 -3.83
C PHE A 295 -12.11 -22.15 -3.70
N THR A 296 -11.32 -21.15 -4.08
CA THR A 296 -9.87 -21.16 -3.93
C THR A 296 -9.52 -20.70 -2.52
N PRO A 297 -8.95 -21.57 -1.66
CA PRO A 297 -8.62 -21.21 -0.30
C PRO A 297 -7.38 -20.28 -0.22
N PRO A 298 -7.25 -19.47 0.83
CA PRO A 298 -6.06 -18.67 1.05
C PRO A 298 -4.82 -19.54 1.30
N VAL A 299 -3.67 -19.09 0.82
CA VAL A 299 -2.36 -19.70 1.14
C VAL A 299 -2.04 -19.56 2.62
N LYS A 300 -2.46 -18.45 3.22
CA LYS A 300 -2.34 -18.18 4.64
C LYS A 300 -3.46 -17.26 5.12
N TYR A 301 -3.92 -17.51 6.35
CA TYR A 301 -4.86 -16.62 7.03
C TYR A 301 -4.40 -16.29 8.46
N TRP A 302 -4.99 -15.24 9.06
CA TRP A 302 -4.66 -14.77 10.40
C TRP A 302 -5.88 -14.68 11.31
N VAL A 303 -5.79 -15.41 12.41
CA VAL A 303 -6.68 -15.33 13.57
C VAL A 303 -5.80 -15.24 14.82
N PRO A 304 -5.82 -14.11 15.55
CA PRO A 304 -6.62 -12.89 15.36
C PRO A 304 -6.16 -12.04 14.16
N THR A 305 -7.04 -11.12 13.73
CA THR A 305 -6.80 -10.20 12.62
C THR A 305 -5.56 -9.33 12.83
N ILE A 306 -4.78 -9.17 11.76
CA ILE A 306 -3.64 -8.25 11.65
C ILE A 306 -4.00 -6.96 10.92
N ALA A 307 -5.12 -6.95 10.17
CA ALA A 307 -5.58 -5.93 9.24
C ALA A 307 -4.50 -5.60 8.19
N PRO A 308 -4.22 -6.49 7.23
CA PRO A 308 -3.17 -6.30 6.22
C PRO A 308 -3.49 -5.11 5.32
N SER A 309 -2.45 -4.45 4.78
CA SER A 309 -2.63 -3.26 3.94
C SER A 309 -1.79 -3.28 2.68
N SER A 310 -0.49 -3.41 2.76
CA SER A 310 0.41 -3.42 1.61
C SER A 310 1.08 -4.78 1.47
N LEU A 311 1.43 -5.13 0.25
CA LEU A 311 2.19 -6.31 -0.11
C LEU A 311 3.21 -5.92 -1.18
N VAL A 312 4.47 -6.30 -0.98
CA VAL A 312 5.54 -6.21 -1.97
C VAL A 312 6.37 -7.49 -1.91
N PHE A 313 7.06 -7.82 -2.99
CA PHE A 313 8.03 -8.91 -2.99
C PHE A 313 9.44 -8.34 -3.18
N MET A 314 10.37 -8.75 -2.33
CA MET A 314 11.77 -8.43 -2.52
C MET A 314 12.27 -9.07 -3.82
N PRO A 315 13.07 -8.35 -4.62
CA PRO A 315 13.68 -8.95 -5.82
C PRO A 315 14.55 -10.15 -5.46
N THR A 316 14.67 -11.09 -6.38
CA THR A 316 15.60 -12.21 -6.22
C THR A 316 17.02 -11.73 -6.40
N THR A 317 17.84 -11.89 -5.36
CA THR A 317 19.27 -11.53 -5.35
C THR A 317 20.10 -12.74 -4.98
N LYS A 318 21.39 -12.76 -5.37
CA LYS A 318 22.31 -13.88 -5.02
C LYS A 318 22.59 -13.96 -3.52
N ASP A 319 22.68 -12.78 -2.89
CA ASP A 319 23.06 -12.65 -1.49
C ASP A 319 22.02 -11.77 -0.78
N GLY A 320 21.25 -12.32 0.14
CA GLY A 320 20.31 -11.56 0.92
C GLY A 320 19.26 -12.43 1.60
N SER A 321 19.16 -12.32 2.91
CA SER A 321 18.21 -13.09 3.74
C SER A 321 16.73 -12.84 3.40
N TRP A 322 16.44 -11.75 2.66
CA TRP A 322 15.08 -11.35 2.26
C TRP A 322 14.80 -11.58 0.77
N SER A 323 15.77 -12.16 0.02
CA SER A 323 15.65 -12.41 -1.42
C SER A 323 14.39 -13.21 -1.75
N GLY A 324 13.54 -12.70 -2.65
CA GLY A 324 12.29 -13.32 -3.08
C GLY A 324 11.17 -13.39 -2.03
N ASN A 325 11.40 -12.88 -0.81
CA ASN A 325 10.38 -12.94 0.23
C ASN A 325 9.26 -11.91 0.02
N ALA A 326 8.04 -12.25 0.40
CA ALA A 326 6.96 -11.31 0.53
C ALA A 326 7.13 -10.47 1.80
N VAL A 327 6.88 -9.16 1.68
CA VAL A 327 6.84 -8.23 2.81
C VAL A 327 5.49 -7.55 2.82
N MET A 328 4.78 -7.63 3.94
CA MET A 328 3.46 -7.05 4.08
C MET A 328 3.32 -6.26 5.37
N THR A 329 2.36 -5.34 5.39
CA THR A 329 2.08 -4.50 6.55
C THR A 329 0.78 -4.89 7.24
N GLY A 330 0.72 -4.63 8.55
CA GLY A 330 -0.49 -4.77 9.32
C GLY A 330 -0.87 -3.48 10.06
N LEU A 331 -2.09 -3.03 9.83
CA LEU A 331 -2.62 -1.83 10.48
C LEU A 331 -2.96 -2.09 11.95
N LYS A 332 -3.69 -3.17 12.25
CA LYS A 332 -4.07 -3.51 13.63
C LYS A 332 -2.89 -4.09 14.39
N SER A 333 -2.10 -4.92 13.76
CA SER A 333 -0.90 -5.51 14.37
C SER A 333 0.22 -4.50 14.60
N LYS A 334 0.19 -3.32 13.94
CA LYS A 334 1.22 -2.27 14.00
C LYS A 334 2.61 -2.81 13.68
N ALA A 335 2.68 -3.67 12.65
CA ALA A 335 3.86 -4.46 12.35
C ALA A 335 4.07 -4.59 10.85
N ILE A 336 5.30 -4.96 10.49
CA ILE A 336 5.70 -5.47 9.19
C ILE A 336 5.89 -6.98 9.34
N PHE A 337 5.48 -7.74 8.33
CA PHE A 337 5.65 -9.18 8.26
C PHE A 337 6.52 -9.52 7.06
N ARG A 338 7.57 -10.30 7.30
CA ARG A 338 8.34 -10.99 6.28
C ARG A 338 7.80 -12.41 6.16
N LEU A 339 7.50 -12.83 4.95
CA LEU A 339 7.01 -14.17 4.66
C LEU A 339 7.94 -14.85 3.67
N GLU A 340 8.51 -15.97 4.06
CA GLU A 340 9.24 -16.85 3.17
C GLU A 340 8.24 -17.79 2.49
N ILE A 341 8.16 -17.72 1.17
CA ILE A 341 7.22 -18.52 0.37
C ILE A 341 8.05 -19.51 -0.46
N LYS A 342 7.66 -20.78 -0.40
CA LYS A 342 8.25 -21.85 -1.21
C LYS A 342 7.16 -22.79 -1.69
N ASN A 343 7.16 -23.09 -2.99
CA ASN A 343 6.12 -23.93 -3.62
C ASN A 343 4.72 -23.46 -3.25
N ASN A 344 4.46 -22.16 -3.35
CA ASN A 344 3.17 -21.50 -3.06
C ASN A 344 2.68 -21.71 -1.61
N LYS A 345 3.59 -21.97 -0.66
CA LYS A 345 3.29 -22.11 0.77
C LYS A 345 4.16 -21.16 1.59
N VAL A 346 3.58 -20.51 2.57
CA VAL A 346 4.33 -19.74 3.57
C VAL A 346 5.00 -20.72 4.52
N ILE A 347 6.30 -20.87 4.39
CA ILE A 347 7.11 -21.79 5.23
C ILE A 347 7.69 -21.13 6.48
N HIS A 348 7.85 -19.80 6.45
CA HIS A 348 8.29 -19.02 7.60
C HIS A 348 7.63 -17.64 7.62
N GLN A 349 7.34 -17.15 8.82
CA GLN A 349 6.83 -15.80 9.06
C GLN A 349 7.62 -15.13 10.16
N GLU A 350 8.11 -13.94 9.90
CA GLU A 350 8.74 -13.09 10.89
C GLU A 350 7.97 -11.79 11.05
N LYS A 351 7.78 -11.34 12.30
CA LYS A 351 7.03 -10.13 12.63
C LYS A 351 7.96 -9.09 13.25
N PHE A 352 7.93 -7.88 12.71
CA PHE A 352 8.62 -6.70 13.22
C PHE A 352 7.58 -5.71 13.76
N TYR A 353 7.55 -5.53 15.08
CA TYR A 353 6.59 -4.62 15.71
C TYR A 353 7.11 -3.18 15.65
N ILE A 354 6.47 -2.33 14.84
CA ILE A 354 6.88 -0.94 14.59
C ILE A 354 6.25 0.03 15.62
N GLY A 355 5.17 -0.40 16.27
CA GLY A 355 4.45 0.41 17.26
C GLY A 355 3.34 1.28 16.69
N ASN A 356 3.35 1.57 15.38
CA ASN A 356 2.32 2.33 14.67
C ASN A 356 1.71 1.52 13.52
N ARG A 357 0.53 1.93 13.09
CA ARG A 357 -0.16 1.35 11.92
C ARG A 357 0.64 1.63 10.66
N ILE A 358 1.02 0.62 9.90
CA ILE A 358 1.79 0.78 8.66
C ILE A 358 0.84 0.62 7.49
N ARG A 359 0.72 1.70 6.68
CA ARG A 359 -0.23 1.78 5.57
C ARG A 359 0.29 1.19 4.28
N ALA A 360 1.50 1.52 3.88
CA ALA A 360 2.05 1.04 2.63
C ALA A 360 3.56 0.85 2.71
N LEU A 361 4.08 0.03 1.78
CA LEU A 361 5.48 -0.25 1.52
C LEU A 361 5.80 -0.01 0.05
N THR A 362 7.06 0.33 -0.20
CA THR A 362 7.69 0.26 -1.52
C THR A 362 9.15 -0.13 -1.38
N ILE A 363 9.76 -0.57 -2.46
CA ILE A 363 11.17 -0.96 -2.51
C ILE A 363 11.93 0.10 -3.32
N GLY A 364 12.99 0.64 -2.75
CA GLY A 364 13.90 1.56 -3.45
C GLY A 364 14.79 0.81 -4.46
N HIS A 365 15.36 1.54 -5.40
CA HIS A 365 16.29 0.98 -6.39
C HIS A 365 17.56 0.35 -5.75
N ASP A 366 17.88 0.76 -4.53
CA ASP A 366 18.95 0.23 -3.68
C ASP A 366 18.51 -0.96 -2.81
N LEU A 367 17.34 -1.52 -3.09
CA LEU A 367 16.68 -2.61 -2.36
C LEU A 367 16.31 -2.27 -0.92
N THR A 368 16.43 -1.03 -0.48
CA THR A 368 15.90 -0.61 0.82
C THR A 368 14.38 -0.58 0.79
N LEU A 369 13.78 -1.00 1.89
CA LEU A 369 12.33 -0.86 2.08
C LEU A 369 11.99 0.54 2.57
N TRP A 370 10.90 1.07 2.06
CA TRP A 370 10.33 2.34 2.51
C TRP A 370 8.87 2.11 2.90
N ALA A 371 8.48 2.71 4.02
CA ALA A 371 7.13 2.55 4.58
C ALA A 371 6.50 3.88 4.91
N ILE A 372 5.18 3.94 4.88
CA ILE A 372 4.41 5.05 5.46
C ILE A 372 3.48 4.54 6.55
N GLU A 373 3.42 5.31 7.64
CA GLU A 373 2.47 5.07 8.72
C GLU A 373 1.09 5.64 8.37
N ASP A 374 0.05 5.06 8.97
CA ASP A 374 -1.35 5.49 8.83
C ASP A 374 -1.69 6.59 9.85
N GLY A 375 -2.58 7.52 9.48
CA GLY A 375 -3.12 8.55 10.38
C GLY A 375 -2.64 9.97 10.11
N GLY A 376 -3.11 10.93 10.92
CA GLY A 376 -2.93 12.36 10.67
C GLY A 376 -1.49 12.90 10.80
N ALA A 377 -0.56 12.09 11.32
CA ALA A 377 0.87 12.41 11.41
C ALA A 377 1.69 11.19 10.96
N GLY A 378 1.30 10.58 9.82
CA GLY A 378 1.96 9.41 9.27
C GLY A 378 3.38 9.71 8.82
N ARG A 379 4.36 8.98 9.38
CA ARG A 379 5.77 9.16 9.06
C ARG A 379 6.13 8.38 7.81
N LEU A 380 7.01 8.97 6.98
CA LEU A 380 7.76 8.23 5.98
C LEU A 380 9.01 7.67 6.65
N LEU A 381 9.19 6.37 6.51
CA LEU A 381 10.27 5.60 7.12
C LEU A 381 11.13 4.96 6.03
N LYS A 382 12.45 5.04 6.19
CA LYS A 382 13.41 4.19 5.47
C LYS A 382 13.79 3.03 6.38
N LEU A 383 13.70 1.80 5.86
CA LEU A 383 13.92 0.57 6.61
C LEU A 383 15.17 -0.11 6.05
N ILE A 384 16.22 -0.15 6.84
CA ILE A 384 17.49 -0.77 6.48
C ILE A 384 17.48 -2.16 7.11
N LEU A 385 17.64 -3.18 6.28
CA LEU A 385 17.68 -4.60 6.71
C LEU A 385 19.08 -4.92 7.19
N GLU A 386 19.20 -5.50 8.42
CA GLU A 386 20.46 -5.93 9.03
C GLU A 386 20.51 -7.45 9.20
#